data_6920552c91a2177ee827f46d39a45193
#
_entry.id   6920552c91a2177ee827f46d39a45193
#
_cell.length_a   1.000
_cell.length_b   1.000
_cell.length_c   1.000
_cell.angle_alpha   90.00
_cell.angle_beta   90.00
_cell.angle_gamma   90.00
#
_symmetry.space_group_name_H-M   'P 1'
#
loop_
_entity.id
_entity.type
_entity.pdbx_description
1 polymer ?
#
loop_
_entity_poly.entity_id
_entity_poly.type
_entity_poly.pdbx_seq_one_letter_code
_entity_poly.pdbx_strand_id
1 'polypeptide(L)'
;KITGLAFERGRGVIFILNKWDLLEDQGNKTVKKTKEWIQAMFGQMNWAPIIPLSAKNHDGIKNLMDTALEIYSQLTRKVDTASLNTALKDWLFKYPPPATKSIHFKIRYMTQTSINPVNFLIFATRPDNVPLTYVTYLKNRIREDLGFDHIPVQIEMKARRQKWQDRTEQNEKER
;
A
#
# COMPACT_ATOMS: atom_id res chain seq x y z
N LYS A 1 9.95 -8.39 -15.29
CA LYS A 1 8.78 -7.93 -16.08
C LYS A 1 7.44 -8.33 -15.47
N ILE A 2 7.18 -9.61 -15.16
CA ILE A 2 5.89 -10.09 -14.63
C ILE A 2 5.55 -9.44 -13.28
N THR A 3 6.49 -9.41 -12.35
CA THR A 3 6.32 -8.80 -11.02
C THR A 3 6.02 -7.30 -11.09
N GLY A 4 6.72 -6.57 -11.97
CA GLY A 4 6.45 -5.15 -12.20
C GLY A 4 5.01 -4.91 -12.71
N LEU A 5 4.56 -5.71 -13.68
CA LEU A 5 3.20 -5.63 -14.20
C LEU A 5 2.14 -5.96 -13.13
N ALA A 6 2.39 -6.94 -12.28
CA ALA A 6 1.50 -7.28 -11.17
C ALA A 6 1.40 -6.11 -10.16
N PHE A 7 2.54 -5.50 -9.84
CA PHE A 7 2.60 -4.33 -8.98
C PHE A 7 1.84 -3.12 -9.56
N GLU A 8 2.09 -2.78 -10.81
CA GLU A 8 1.41 -1.67 -11.51
C GLU A 8 -0.10 -1.86 -11.56
N ARG A 9 -0.55 -3.11 -11.72
CA ARG A 9 -1.98 -3.47 -11.73
C ARG A 9 -2.57 -3.69 -10.34
N GLY A 10 -1.82 -3.45 -9.28
CA GLY A 10 -2.28 -3.59 -7.90
C GLY A 10 -2.67 -5.02 -7.53
N ARG A 11 -1.98 -6.04 -8.10
CA ARG A 11 -2.26 -7.44 -7.81
C ARG A 11 -1.46 -7.93 -6.60
N GLY A 12 -2.07 -8.78 -5.77
CA GLY A 12 -1.34 -9.52 -4.74
C GLY A 12 -0.30 -10.44 -5.36
N VAL A 13 0.86 -10.53 -4.73
CA VAL A 13 1.99 -11.36 -5.18
C VAL A 13 2.51 -12.17 -4.02
N ILE A 14 2.78 -13.46 -4.27
CA ILE A 14 3.48 -14.35 -3.37
C ILE A 14 4.73 -14.86 -4.09
N PHE A 15 5.90 -14.69 -3.49
CA PHE A 15 7.13 -15.31 -3.99
C PHE A 15 7.23 -16.73 -3.43
N ILE A 16 7.27 -17.73 -4.31
CA ILE A 16 7.37 -19.13 -3.93
C ILE A 16 8.80 -19.62 -4.22
N LEU A 17 9.45 -20.12 -3.18
CA LEU A 17 10.75 -20.78 -3.26
C LEU A 17 10.52 -22.28 -3.35
N ASN A 18 10.21 -22.76 -4.57
CA ASN A 18 9.96 -24.19 -4.78
C ASN A 18 11.25 -25.03 -4.76
N LYS A 19 11.11 -26.34 -4.58
CA LYS A 19 12.19 -27.31 -4.44
C LYS A 19 13.05 -27.04 -3.20
N TRP A 20 12.45 -26.54 -2.14
CA TRP A 20 13.15 -26.25 -0.89
C TRP A 20 13.78 -27.47 -0.24
N ASP A 21 13.24 -28.66 -0.55
CA ASP A 21 13.76 -29.98 -0.16
C ASP A 21 15.15 -30.30 -0.71
N LEU A 22 15.61 -29.64 -1.76
CA LEU A 22 16.92 -29.83 -2.35
C LEU A 22 18.04 -29.06 -1.65
N LEU A 23 17.73 -28.18 -0.73
CA LEU A 23 18.72 -27.44 0.04
C LEU A 23 19.26 -28.30 1.19
N GLU A 24 20.58 -28.35 1.32
CA GLU A 24 21.27 -29.07 2.40
C GLU A 24 20.97 -28.44 3.77
N ASP A 25 20.91 -27.09 3.83
CA ASP A 25 20.53 -26.36 5.03
C ASP A 25 19.20 -25.63 4.80
N GLN A 26 18.13 -26.15 5.38
CA GLN A 26 16.79 -25.58 5.37
C GLN A 26 16.48 -24.75 6.62
N GLY A 27 17.48 -24.47 7.43
CA GLY A 27 17.35 -23.78 8.71
C GLY A 27 16.90 -22.32 8.55
N ASN A 28 16.46 -21.76 9.67
CA ASN A 28 15.92 -20.38 9.73
C ASN A 28 16.89 -19.32 9.18
N LYS A 29 18.21 -19.55 9.29
CA LYS A 29 19.24 -18.63 8.76
C LYS A 29 19.20 -18.57 7.23
N THR A 30 19.07 -19.73 6.57
CA THR A 30 18.99 -19.84 5.12
C THR A 30 17.68 -19.22 4.60
N VAL A 31 16.57 -19.50 5.25
CA VAL A 31 15.28 -18.85 4.96
C VAL A 31 15.41 -17.32 5.05
N LYS A 32 16.00 -16.82 6.14
CA LYS A 32 16.16 -15.38 6.37
C LYS A 32 17.03 -14.73 5.29
N LYS A 33 18.20 -15.28 5.00
CA LYS A 33 19.10 -14.77 3.96
C LYS A 33 18.45 -14.75 2.58
N THR A 34 17.71 -15.80 2.23
CA THR A 34 17.01 -15.87 0.94
C THR A 34 15.90 -14.83 0.84
N LYS A 35 15.16 -14.63 1.93
CA LYS A 35 14.14 -13.56 2.01
C LYS A 35 14.76 -12.18 1.84
N GLU A 36 15.84 -11.89 2.56
CA GLU A 36 16.56 -10.61 2.46
C GLU A 36 17.08 -10.36 1.04
N TRP A 37 17.61 -11.39 0.38
CA TRP A 37 18.07 -11.30 -1.00
C TRP A 37 16.94 -11.01 -1.99
N ILE A 38 15.77 -11.67 -1.85
CA ILE A 38 14.60 -11.42 -2.69
C ILE A 38 14.07 -10.02 -2.45
N GLN A 39 13.99 -9.58 -1.20
CA GLN A 39 13.53 -8.23 -0.85
C GLN A 39 14.47 -7.16 -1.43
N ALA A 40 15.77 -7.40 -1.45
CA ALA A 40 16.74 -6.51 -2.09
C ALA A 40 16.54 -6.45 -3.62
N MET A 41 16.26 -7.58 -4.26
CA MET A 41 15.99 -7.64 -5.71
C MET A 41 14.67 -6.99 -6.10
N PHE A 42 13.65 -7.07 -5.24
CA PHE A 42 12.29 -6.60 -5.48
C PHE A 42 11.87 -5.55 -4.45
N GLY A 43 12.70 -4.55 -4.20
CA GLY A 43 12.52 -3.55 -3.16
C GLY A 43 11.16 -2.83 -3.17
N GLN A 44 10.52 -2.70 -4.34
CA GLN A 44 9.16 -2.16 -4.45
C GLN A 44 8.08 -3.11 -3.92
N MET A 45 8.42 -4.38 -3.69
CA MET A 45 7.53 -5.46 -3.26
C MET A 45 7.99 -6.09 -1.94
N ASN A 46 8.66 -5.34 -1.08
CA ASN A 46 9.13 -5.81 0.23
C ASN A 46 8.01 -6.29 1.16
N TRP A 47 6.78 -5.91 0.87
CA TRP A 47 5.57 -6.35 1.54
C TRP A 47 5.06 -7.72 1.07
N ALA A 48 5.51 -8.20 -0.11
CA ALA A 48 5.03 -9.46 -0.67
C ALA A 48 5.56 -10.66 0.14
N PRO A 49 4.69 -11.61 0.53
CA PRO A 49 5.11 -12.81 1.24
C PRO A 49 6.06 -13.66 0.42
N ILE A 50 7.03 -14.29 1.11
CA ILE A 50 8.00 -15.22 0.54
C ILE A 50 7.85 -16.55 1.25
N ILE A 51 7.48 -17.60 0.52
CA ILE A 51 7.12 -18.91 1.07
C ILE A 51 8.06 -19.99 0.51
N PRO A 52 8.91 -20.59 1.37
CA PRO A 52 9.60 -21.82 1.03
C PRO A 52 8.59 -22.98 0.87
N LEU A 53 8.77 -23.80 -0.15
CA LEU A 53 7.82 -24.86 -0.52
C LEU A 53 8.54 -26.01 -1.20
N SER A 54 8.11 -27.24 -0.95
CA SER A 54 8.39 -28.40 -1.78
C SER A 54 7.11 -28.96 -2.35
N ALA A 55 6.87 -28.70 -3.63
CA ALA A 55 5.69 -29.26 -4.31
C ALA A 55 5.75 -30.79 -4.38
N LYS A 56 6.98 -31.38 -4.42
CA LYS A 56 7.18 -32.84 -4.45
C LYS A 56 6.75 -33.49 -3.14
N ASN A 57 7.11 -32.89 -2.01
CA ASN A 57 6.86 -33.43 -0.68
C ASN A 57 5.56 -32.88 -0.06
N HIS A 58 4.89 -31.95 -0.75
CA HIS A 58 3.73 -31.21 -0.25
C HIS A 58 4.01 -30.31 0.96
N ASP A 59 5.29 -30.01 1.26
CA ASP A 59 5.68 -29.13 2.35
C ASP A 59 5.41 -27.67 1.99
N GLY A 60 4.83 -26.91 2.92
CA GLY A 60 4.52 -25.47 2.72
C GLY A 60 3.24 -25.17 1.93
N ILE A 61 2.56 -26.18 1.36
CA ILE A 61 1.33 -25.98 0.57
C ILE A 61 0.22 -25.33 1.42
N LYS A 62 0.02 -25.81 2.65
CA LYS A 62 -0.98 -25.22 3.54
C LYS A 62 -0.69 -23.75 3.78
N ASN A 63 0.54 -23.40 4.11
CA ASN A 63 0.96 -22.00 4.34
C ASN A 63 0.74 -21.13 3.09
N LEU A 64 1.02 -21.66 1.89
CA LEU A 64 0.73 -20.98 0.62
C LEU A 64 -0.77 -20.68 0.47
N MET A 65 -1.63 -21.66 0.75
CA MET A 65 -3.07 -21.49 0.62
C MET A 65 -3.63 -20.50 1.65
N ASP A 66 -3.20 -20.60 2.89
CA ASP A 66 -3.59 -19.68 3.97
C ASP A 66 -3.17 -18.23 3.62
N THR A 67 -1.95 -18.05 3.15
CA THR A 67 -1.44 -16.73 2.71
C THR A 67 -2.22 -16.19 1.49
N ALA A 68 -2.59 -17.05 0.54
CA ALA A 68 -3.37 -16.64 -0.62
C ALA A 68 -4.77 -16.16 -0.22
N LEU A 69 -5.41 -16.85 0.73
CA LEU A 69 -6.71 -16.44 1.29
C LEU A 69 -6.60 -15.13 2.08
N GLU A 70 -5.54 -14.95 2.83
CA GLU A 70 -5.27 -13.70 3.54
C GLU A 70 -5.10 -12.53 2.56
N ILE A 71 -4.29 -12.67 1.52
CA ILE A 71 -4.13 -11.66 0.46
C ILE A 71 -5.47 -11.35 -0.21
N TYR A 72 -6.27 -12.37 -0.51
CA TYR A 72 -7.60 -12.17 -1.08
C TYR A 72 -8.50 -11.36 -0.15
N SER A 73 -8.49 -11.69 1.15
CA SER A 73 -9.22 -10.93 2.17
C SER A 73 -8.78 -9.47 2.22
N GLN A 74 -7.47 -9.19 2.16
CA GLN A 74 -6.94 -7.83 2.12
C GLN A 74 -7.35 -7.09 0.84
N LEU A 75 -7.29 -7.73 -0.33
CA LEU A 75 -7.66 -7.15 -1.62
C LEU A 75 -9.15 -6.78 -1.71
N THR A 76 -10.00 -7.50 -0.99
CA THR A 76 -11.46 -7.27 -0.98
C THR A 76 -11.94 -6.43 0.20
N ARG A 77 -11.02 -6.07 1.12
CA ARG A 77 -11.35 -5.31 2.32
C ARG A 77 -11.74 -3.88 1.97
N LYS A 78 -12.84 -3.44 2.56
CA LYS A 78 -13.26 -2.05 2.55
C LYS A 78 -13.23 -1.50 3.98
N VAL A 79 -12.52 -0.39 4.16
CA VAL A 79 -12.45 0.32 5.44
C VAL A 79 -13.41 1.49 5.39
N ASP A 80 -14.19 1.66 6.45
CA ASP A 80 -15.11 2.79 6.54
C ASP A 80 -14.37 4.14 6.65
N THR A 81 -15.01 5.16 6.15
CA THR A 81 -14.39 6.49 6.05
C THR A 81 -14.10 7.13 7.41
N ALA A 82 -14.89 6.84 8.44
CA ALA A 82 -14.66 7.40 9.78
C ALA A 82 -13.39 6.81 10.39
N SER A 83 -13.23 5.49 10.33
CA SER A 83 -12.02 4.78 10.78
C SER A 83 -10.77 5.25 10.03
N LEU A 84 -10.87 5.44 8.69
CA LEU A 84 -9.77 5.98 7.88
C LEU A 84 -9.33 7.36 8.36
N ASN A 85 -10.27 8.24 8.66
CA ASN A 85 -9.92 9.60 9.06
C ASN A 85 -9.50 9.71 10.52
N THR A 86 -9.92 8.80 11.37
CA THR A 86 -9.37 8.66 12.73
C THR A 86 -7.91 8.24 12.66
N ALA A 87 -7.59 7.18 11.92
CA ALA A 87 -6.21 6.73 11.72
C ALA A 87 -5.34 7.83 11.07
N LEU A 88 -5.86 8.51 10.06
CA LEU A 88 -5.15 9.63 9.41
C LEU A 88 -4.80 10.74 10.40
N LYS A 89 -5.72 11.14 11.28
CA LYS A 89 -5.44 12.16 12.31
C LYS A 89 -4.32 11.73 13.24
N ASP A 90 -4.31 10.47 13.67
CA ASP A 90 -3.26 9.92 14.54
C ASP A 90 -1.91 9.90 13.84
N TRP A 91 -1.86 9.54 12.55
CA TRP A 91 -0.61 9.56 11.77
C TRP A 91 -0.07 10.96 11.58
N LEU A 92 -0.94 11.94 11.28
CA LEU A 92 -0.56 13.33 11.13
C LEU A 92 -0.11 13.96 12.46
N PHE A 93 -0.65 13.50 13.58
CA PHE A 93 -0.22 13.91 14.91
C PHE A 93 1.15 13.34 15.28
N LYS A 94 1.35 12.03 15.06
CA LYS A 94 2.62 11.33 15.37
C LYS A 94 3.78 11.79 14.47
N TYR A 95 3.51 12.03 13.20
CA TYR A 95 4.49 12.47 12.22
C TYR A 95 3.88 13.58 11.34
N PRO A 96 3.95 14.82 11.79
CA PRO A 96 3.39 15.95 11.06
C PRO A 96 3.99 16.09 9.66
N PRO A 97 3.20 16.55 8.66
CA PRO A 97 3.72 16.87 7.35
C PRO A 97 4.87 17.86 7.42
N PRO A 98 5.96 17.64 6.65
CA PRO A 98 7.08 18.57 6.65
C PRO A 98 6.63 19.94 6.17
N ALA A 99 6.89 20.96 6.97
CA ALA A 99 6.61 22.36 6.65
C ALA A 99 7.94 23.11 6.49
N THR A 100 8.17 23.66 5.30
CA THR A 100 9.26 24.61 5.05
C THR A 100 8.65 25.95 4.62
N LYS A 101 9.48 27.03 4.58
CA LYS A 101 9.01 28.35 4.13
C LYS A 101 8.37 28.33 2.72
N SER A 102 8.78 27.37 1.88
CA SER A 102 8.31 27.20 0.50
C SER A 102 7.29 26.07 0.31
N ILE A 103 7.21 25.13 1.25
CA ILE A 103 6.34 23.92 1.13
C ILE A 103 5.30 23.94 2.25
N HIS A 104 4.11 24.45 1.93
CA HIS A 104 2.98 24.40 2.81
C HIS A 104 1.87 23.58 2.18
N PHE A 105 1.56 22.42 2.78
CA PHE A 105 0.37 21.65 2.44
C PHE A 105 -0.31 21.15 3.71
N LYS A 106 -1.60 20.91 3.63
CA LYS A 106 -2.38 20.30 4.73
C LYS A 106 -3.13 19.11 4.16
N ILE A 107 -2.94 17.94 4.75
CA ILE A 107 -3.76 16.78 4.49
C ILE A 107 -5.06 16.92 5.27
N ARG A 108 -6.20 16.72 4.61
CA ARG A 108 -7.51 17.04 5.16
C ARG A 108 -8.37 15.81 5.41
N TYR A 109 -8.31 14.85 4.49
CA TYR A 109 -9.29 13.78 4.45
C TYR A 109 -8.79 12.63 3.58
N MET A 110 -9.16 11.40 3.94
CA MET A 110 -8.84 10.20 3.19
C MET A 110 -10.09 9.35 2.99
N THR A 111 -10.23 8.73 1.82
CA THR A 111 -11.27 7.75 1.52
C THR A 111 -10.70 6.62 0.68
N GLN A 112 -11.23 5.41 0.82
CA GLN A 112 -10.94 4.30 -0.06
C GLN A 112 -11.85 4.38 -1.29
N THR A 113 -11.26 4.50 -2.47
CA THR A 113 -12.00 4.69 -3.73
C THR A 113 -12.26 3.38 -4.46
N SER A 114 -11.38 2.39 -4.28
CA SER A 114 -11.57 1.08 -4.89
C SER A 114 -10.97 -0.04 -4.05
N ILE A 115 -11.44 -1.25 -4.31
CA ILE A 115 -10.89 -2.53 -3.92
C ILE A 115 -10.38 -3.22 -5.18
N ASN A 116 -9.30 -4.00 -5.10
CA ASN A 116 -8.72 -4.80 -6.20
C ASN A 116 -8.65 -4.09 -7.58
N PRO A 117 -7.79 -3.08 -7.77
CA PRO A 117 -6.71 -2.65 -6.88
C PRO A 117 -7.19 -1.81 -5.69
N VAL A 118 -6.49 -1.95 -4.57
CA VAL A 118 -6.78 -1.15 -3.37
C VAL A 118 -6.21 0.26 -3.58
N ASN A 119 -7.10 1.23 -3.65
CA ASN A 119 -6.73 2.62 -3.88
C ASN A 119 -7.36 3.55 -2.83
N PHE A 120 -6.55 4.47 -2.33
CA PHE A 120 -6.96 5.51 -1.41
C PHE A 120 -6.81 6.88 -2.06
N LEU A 121 -7.82 7.72 -1.89
CA LEU A 121 -7.79 9.11 -2.30
C LEU A 121 -7.59 9.98 -1.07
N ILE A 122 -6.53 10.78 -1.10
CA ILE A 122 -6.20 11.73 -0.03
C ILE A 122 -6.37 13.16 -0.54
N PHE A 123 -7.16 13.94 0.17
CA PHE A 123 -7.35 15.35 -0.14
C PHE A 123 -6.34 16.21 0.61
N ALA A 124 -5.57 16.98 -0.14
CA ALA A 124 -4.59 17.93 0.38
C ALA A 124 -4.86 19.35 -0.19
N THR A 125 -4.40 20.39 0.50
CA THR A 125 -4.55 21.77 0.00
C THR A 125 -3.68 22.05 -1.23
N ARG A 126 -2.52 21.39 -1.32
CA ARG A 126 -1.56 21.47 -2.43
C ARG A 126 -0.99 20.07 -2.65
N PRO A 127 -1.66 19.20 -3.41
CA PRO A 127 -1.27 17.80 -3.60
C PRO A 127 0.12 17.67 -4.22
N ASP A 128 0.48 18.54 -5.16
CA ASP A 128 1.76 18.53 -5.87
C ASP A 128 2.96 18.85 -4.96
N ASN A 129 2.70 19.49 -3.81
CA ASN A 129 3.75 19.83 -2.84
C ASN A 129 3.99 18.71 -1.81
N VAL A 130 3.24 17.60 -1.86
CA VAL A 130 3.42 16.49 -0.92
C VAL A 130 4.64 15.67 -1.35
N PRO A 131 5.71 15.60 -0.52
CA PRO A 131 6.90 14.84 -0.88
C PRO A 131 6.59 13.35 -1.04
N LEU A 132 7.25 12.71 -2.01
CA LEU A 132 7.11 11.26 -2.25
C LEU A 132 7.45 10.43 -1.00
N THR A 133 8.41 10.89 -0.19
CA THR A 133 8.76 10.27 1.09
C THR A 133 7.57 10.26 2.06
N TYR A 134 6.80 11.35 2.08
CA TYR A 134 5.60 11.42 2.92
C TYR A 134 4.46 10.54 2.40
N VAL A 135 4.31 10.45 1.07
CA VAL A 135 3.38 9.49 0.44
C VAL A 135 3.76 8.06 0.80
N THR A 136 5.05 7.73 0.78
CA THR A 136 5.57 6.41 1.18
C THR A 136 5.27 6.12 2.66
N TYR A 137 5.46 7.10 3.54
CA TYR A 137 5.09 7.01 4.95
C TYR A 137 3.61 6.67 5.11
N LEU A 138 2.71 7.39 4.44
CA LEU A 138 1.28 7.13 4.49
C LEU A 138 0.91 5.75 3.94
N LYS A 139 1.55 5.29 2.87
CA LYS A 139 1.38 3.92 2.36
C LYS A 139 1.76 2.87 3.40
N ASN A 140 2.87 3.08 4.11
CA ASN A 140 3.30 2.15 5.15
C ASN A 140 2.32 2.14 6.32
N ARG A 141 1.83 3.31 6.76
CA ARG A 141 0.80 3.38 7.80
C ARG A 141 -0.49 2.69 7.40
N ILE A 142 -0.96 2.88 6.17
CA ILE A 142 -2.13 2.17 5.65
C ILE A 142 -1.93 0.65 5.74
N ARG A 143 -0.75 0.16 5.36
CA ARG A 143 -0.45 -1.27 5.45
C ARG A 143 -0.47 -1.77 6.88
N GLU A 144 0.31 -1.15 7.75
CA GLU A 144 0.55 -1.60 9.11
C GLU A 144 -0.68 -1.46 10.01
N ASP A 145 -1.37 -0.31 9.94
CA ASP A 145 -2.43 0.01 10.90
C ASP A 145 -3.84 -0.39 10.42
N LEU A 146 -4.03 -0.59 9.09
CA LEU A 146 -5.33 -0.96 8.53
C LEU A 146 -5.37 -2.39 7.98
N GLY A 147 -4.29 -3.16 8.15
CA GLY A 147 -4.23 -4.57 7.78
C GLY A 147 -4.20 -4.80 6.27
N PHE A 148 -3.36 -4.06 5.55
CA PHE A 148 -3.04 -4.24 4.13
C PHE A 148 -1.57 -4.65 3.95
N ASP A 149 -1.07 -5.53 4.83
CA ASP A 149 0.35 -5.84 4.98
C ASP A 149 0.95 -6.50 3.74
N HIS A 150 0.18 -7.32 3.03
CA HIS A 150 0.66 -8.23 1.98
C HIS A 150 0.18 -7.87 0.58
N ILE A 151 -0.27 -6.64 0.37
CA ILE A 151 -0.78 -6.18 -0.92
C ILE A 151 -0.24 -4.81 -1.34
N PRO A 152 -0.24 -4.50 -2.64
CA PRO A 152 0.06 -3.16 -3.10
C PRO A 152 -1.06 -2.19 -2.72
N VAL A 153 -0.67 -1.08 -2.13
CA VAL A 153 -1.57 0.04 -1.81
C VAL A 153 -1.23 1.21 -2.72
N GLN A 154 -2.23 1.73 -3.40
CA GLN A 154 -2.10 2.93 -4.22
C GLN A 154 -2.69 4.13 -3.49
N ILE A 155 -2.03 5.28 -3.63
CA ILE A 155 -2.53 6.56 -3.11
C ILE A 155 -2.59 7.55 -4.27
N GLU A 156 -3.76 8.13 -4.44
CA GLU A 156 -3.99 9.29 -5.29
C GLU A 156 -4.16 10.53 -4.42
N MET A 157 -3.52 11.63 -4.79
CA MET A 157 -3.67 12.91 -4.10
C MET A 157 -4.48 13.87 -4.96
N LYS A 158 -5.48 14.53 -4.35
CA LYS A 158 -6.27 15.57 -5.04
C LYS A 158 -6.42 16.83 -4.19
N ALA A 159 -6.49 17.96 -4.87
CA ALA A 159 -6.93 19.19 -4.24
C ALA A 159 -8.43 19.10 -3.90
N ARG A 160 -8.80 19.59 -2.72
CA ARG A 160 -10.22 19.77 -2.41
C ARG A 160 -10.75 20.94 -3.26
N ARG A 161 -11.67 20.70 -4.18
CA ARG A 161 -12.41 21.77 -4.84
C ARG A 161 -13.06 22.65 -3.75
N GLN A 162 -12.74 23.94 -3.77
CA GLN A 162 -13.47 24.89 -2.92
C GLN A 162 -14.84 25.13 -3.54
N LYS A 163 -15.91 24.85 -2.79
CA LYS A 163 -17.30 25.10 -3.23
C LYS A 163 -17.59 26.56 -3.67
N TRP A 164 -16.64 27.45 -3.49
CA TRP A 164 -16.77 28.88 -3.81
C TRP A 164 -16.47 29.21 -5.28
N GLN A 165 -15.61 28.45 -5.95
CA GLN A 165 -15.28 28.71 -7.36
C GLN A 165 -16.44 28.36 -8.29
N ASP A 166 -17.23 27.33 -7.96
CA ASP A 166 -18.37 26.90 -8.78
C ASP A 166 -19.53 27.92 -8.74
N ARG A 167 -19.64 28.76 -7.70
CA ARG A 167 -20.67 29.82 -7.61
C ARG A 167 -20.31 31.06 -8.41
N THR A 168 -19.03 31.37 -8.55
CA THR A 168 -18.57 32.56 -9.29
C THR A 168 -18.66 32.32 -10.79
N GLU A 169 -18.29 31.13 -11.26
CA GLU A 169 -18.40 30.76 -12.68
C GLU A 169 -19.84 30.57 -13.15
N GLN A 170 -20.78 30.18 -12.27
CA GLN A 170 -22.21 30.15 -12.61
C GLN A 170 -22.82 31.55 -12.69
N ASN A 171 -22.44 32.45 -11.78
CA ASN A 171 -22.95 33.83 -11.79
C ASN A 171 -22.36 34.69 -12.93
N GLU A 172 -21.18 34.32 -13.48
CA GLU A 172 -20.61 34.99 -14.66
C GLU A 172 -21.23 34.49 -15.98
N LYS A 173 -21.79 33.28 -16.00
CA LYS A 173 -22.49 32.74 -17.18
C LYS A 173 -23.96 33.13 -17.28
N GLU A 174 -24.54 33.68 -16.21
CA GLU A 174 -25.93 34.17 -16.16
C GLU A 174 -26.03 35.69 -16.30
N ARG A 175 -24.92 36.39 -16.55
CA ARG A 175 -24.87 37.82 -16.88
C ARG A 175 -24.48 38.03 -18.33
#